data_6baa91f4f1cedb825b9659a8277c65ee
#
_entry.id   6baa91f4f1cedb825b9659a8277c65ee
#
_cell.length_a   1.000
_cell.length_b   1.000
_cell.length_c   1.000
_cell.angle_alpha   90.00
_cell.angle_beta   90.00
_cell.angle_gamma   90.00
#
_symmetry.space_group_name_H-M   'P 1'
#
loop_
_entity.id
_entity.type
_entity.pdbx_description
1 polymer ?
#
loop_
_entity_poly.entity_id
_entity_poly.type
_entity_poly.pdbx_seq_one_letter_code
_entity_poly.pdbx_strand_id
1 'polypeptide(L)'
;MSKPKVAFYWCASCGGCEETVVDLAEDILAVVEKVDIVLWPVALDFKYKDIEAMADQSIFATLLNGAIRSSEQESMARLLRRKSRHLIAYGSCACTGGIPGLANQFPREQILKFNYEDAPTVVNEHKTRPQLVFEEDGRHPHLPELHQVVRSLDQVVEVDYYIPGCPPTPKLTQAAVAALLDGRLPPKGSVLAPDIALCEE
;
A
#
# COMPACT_ATOMS: atom_id res chain seq x y z
N MET A 1 -6.02 -15.56 -24.86
CA MET A 1 -5.75 -14.17 -24.40
C MET A 1 -4.82 -14.25 -23.21
N SER A 2 -3.86 -13.33 -23.06
CA SER A 2 -3.03 -13.25 -21.84
C SER A 2 -3.90 -12.88 -20.67
N LYS A 3 -3.61 -13.44 -19.49
CA LYS A 3 -4.30 -13.08 -18.24
C LYS A 3 -4.09 -11.59 -17.93
N PRO A 4 -5.06 -10.90 -17.30
CA PRO A 4 -4.85 -9.55 -16.80
C PRO A 4 -3.79 -9.54 -15.71
N LYS A 5 -2.89 -8.56 -15.76
CA LYS A 5 -1.83 -8.38 -14.77
C LYS A 5 -2.38 -7.65 -13.56
N VAL A 6 -2.08 -8.15 -12.36
CA VAL A 6 -2.49 -7.53 -11.09
C VAL A 6 -1.25 -7.32 -10.21
N ALA A 7 -1.25 -6.23 -9.46
CA ALA A 7 -0.18 -5.90 -8.54
C ALA A 7 -0.73 -5.60 -7.14
N PHE A 8 0.04 -5.99 -6.13
CA PHE A 8 -0.16 -5.61 -4.73
C PHE A 8 1.07 -4.85 -4.25
N TYR A 9 0.86 -3.81 -3.46
CA TYR A 9 1.96 -3.09 -2.85
C TYR A 9 1.59 -2.57 -1.47
N TRP A 10 2.55 -2.65 -0.55
CA TRP A 10 2.40 -2.32 0.85
C TRP A 10 3.21 -1.06 1.20
N CYS A 11 2.52 0.02 1.56
CA CYS A 11 3.09 1.25 2.11
C CYS A 11 3.04 1.25 3.64
N ALA A 12 2.80 2.40 4.28
CA ALA A 12 2.74 2.48 5.74
C ALA A 12 1.43 1.86 6.27
N SER A 13 1.50 0.61 6.71
CA SER A 13 0.40 -0.13 7.35
C SER A 13 0.94 -1.29 8.19
N CYS A 14 0.05 -2.02 8.84
CA CYS A 14 0.40 -3.21 9.64
C CYS A 14 0.55 -4.50 8.82
N GLY A 15 0.15 -4.50 7.53
CA GLY A 15 0.15 -5.70 6.69
C GLY A 15 -1.16 -6.50 6.69
N GLY A 16 -2.12 -6.23 7.58
CA GLY A 16 -3.37 -6.98 7.67
C GLY A 16 -4.19 -7.01 6.37
N CYS A 17 -4.06 -5.99 5.51
CA CYS A 17 -4.68 -6.01 4.18
C CYS A 17 -4.07 -7.07 3.27
N GLU A 18 -2.76 -7.35 3.38
CA GLU A 18 -2.10 -8.44 2.65
C GLU A 18 -2.56 -9.80 3.17
N GLU A 19 -2.68 -9.94 4.51
CA GLU A 19 -3.18 -11.16 5.14
C GLU A 19 -4.60 -11.47 4.68
N THR A 20 -5.46 -10.48 4.53
CA THR A 20 -6.83 -10.68 4.01
C THR A 20 -6.87 -11.33 2.64
N VAL A 21 -5.88 -11.07 1.78
CA VAL A 21 -5.76 -11.73 0.47
C VAL A 21 -5.38 -13.20 0.66
N VAL A 22 -4.52 -13.50 1.62
CA VAL A 22 -4.13 -14.88 1.97
C VAL A 22 -5.29 -15.63 2.63
N ASP A 23 -6.09 -14.92 3.44
CA ASP A 23 -7.28 -15.47 4.12
C ASP A 23 -8.43 -15.86 3.16
N LEU A 24 -8.28 -15.58 1.86
CA LEU A 24 -9.14 -16.19 0.84
C LEU A 24 -8.98 -17.73 0.76
N ALA A 25 -7.95 -18.27 1.43
CA ALA A 25 -7.66 -19.70 1.50
C ALA A 25 -7.66 -20.35 0.10
N GLU A 26 -8.43 -21.42 -0.10
CA GLU A 26 -8.49 -22.11 -1.38
C GLU A 26 -9.06 -21.24 -2.53
N ASP A 27 -9.85 -20.21 -2.22
CA ASP A 27 -10.41 -19.31 -3.23
C ASP A 27 -9.33 -18.49 -3.95
N ILE A 28 -8.16 -18.33 -3.35
CA ILE A 28 -7.02 -17.66 -4.01
C ILE A 28 -6.58 -18.42 -5.28
N LEU A 29 -6.74 -19.74 -5.32
CA LEU A 29 -6.41 -20.55 -6.48
C LEU A 29 -7.27 -20.16 -7.69
N ALA A 30 -8.56 -19.91 -7.47
CA ALA A 30 -9.45 -19.44 -8.52
C ALA A 30 -9.11 -18.03 -9.02
N VAL A 31 -8.51 -17.19 -8.17
CA VAL A 31 -8.01 -15.86 -8.54
C VAL A 31 -6.75 -15.99 -9.42
N VAL A 32 -5.74 -16.75 -9.00
CA VAL A 32 -4.48 -16.89 -9.75
C VAL A 32 -4.64 -17.69 -11.06
N GLU A 33 -5.72 -18.46 -11.20
CA GLU A 33 -6.09 -19.02 -12.49
C GLU A 33 -6.51 -17.96 -13.51
N LYS A 34 -7.05 -16.83 -13.05
CA LYS A 34 -7.59 -15.76 -13.90
C LYS A 34 -6.66 -14.57 -14.09
N VAL A 35 -5.69 -14.36 -13.20
CA VAL A 35 -4.78 -13.21 -13.24
C VAL A 35 -3.33 -13.65 -13.19
N ASP A 36 -2.43 -12.77 -13.71
CA ASP A 36 -1.00 -12.85 -13.50
C ASP A 36 -0.60 -11.82 -12.45
N ILE A 37 -0.14 -12.27 -11.27
CA ILE A 37 0.38 -11.37 -10.25
C ILE A 37 1.80 -10.98 -10.64
N VAL A 38 2.02 -9.68 -10.91
CA VAL A 38 3.28 -9.15 -11.41
C VAL A 38 4.07 -8.34 -10.38
N LEU A 39 3.48 -8.08 -9.24
CA LEU A 39 4.12 -7.47 -8.08
C LEU A 39 3.35 -7.85 -6.82
N TRP A 40 4.02 -8.46 -5.88
CA TRP A 40 3.53 -8.70 -4.52
C TRP A 40 4.72 -8.96 -3.59
N PRO A 41 5.39 -7.89 -3.09
CA PRO A 41 6.64 -8.02 -2.34
C PRO A 41 6.57 -8.93 -1.11
N VAL A 42 5.39 -9.09 -0.51
CA VAL A 42 5.18 -9.98 0.65
C VAL A 42 5.22 -11.46 0.25
N ALA A 43 4.81 -11.81 -0.96
CA ALA A 43 4.62 -13.19 -1.39
C ALA A 43 5.51 -13.60 -2.58
N LEU A 44 6.00 -12.64 -3.37
CA LEU A 44 6.71 -12.91 -4.62
C LEU A 44 7.97 -12.05 -4.75
N ASP A 45 9.02 -12.61 -5.35
CA ASP A 45 10.31 -11.91 -5.58
C ASP A 45 10.27 -11.07 -6.85
N PHE A 46 9.75 -9.84 -6.75
CA PHE A 46 9.80 -8.82 -7.80
C PHE A 46 10.60 -7.60 -7.35
N LYS A 47 11.25 -6.94 -8.32
CA LYS A 47 12.05 -5.74 -8.08
C LYS A 47 11.41 -4.50 -8.70
N TYR A 48 11.75 -3.35 -8.16
CA TYR A 48 11.32 -2.05 -8.67
C TYR A 48 11.55 -1.92 -10.19
N LYS A 49 12.72 -2.36 -10.66
CA LYS A 49 13.11 -2.31 -12.08
C LYS A 49 12.19 -3.13 -12.99
N ASP A 50 11.62 -4.23 -12.49
CA ASP A 50 10.71 -5.06 -13.26
C ASP A 50 9.43 -4.29 -13.58
N ILE A 51 8.91 -3.56 -12.59
CA ILE A 51 7.73 -2.69 -12.77
C ILE A 51 8.06 -1.47 -13.65
N GLU A 52 9.23 -0.85 -13.43
CA GLU A 52 9.66 0.30 -14.20
C GLU A 52 9.76 -0.02 -15.70
N ALA A 53 10.26 -1.22 -16.05
CA ALA A 53 10.39 -1.69 -17.43
C ALA A 53 9.05 -2.02 -18.10
N MET A 54 7.96 -2.18 -17.35
CA MET A 54 6.64 -2.43 -17.93
C MET A 54 6.13 -1.21 -18.71
N ALA A 55 5.33 -1.46 -19.74
CA ALA A 55 4.64 -0.38 -20.45
C ALA A 55 3.61 0.30 -19.54
N ASP A 56 3.38 1.59 -19.74
CA ASP A 56 2.35 2.33 -19.02
C ASP A 56 0.97 1.71 -19.31
N GLN A 57 0.10 1.70 -18.30
CA GLN A 57 -1.24 1.10 -18.35
C GLN A 57 -1.25 -0.43 -18.68
N SER A 58 -0.12 -1.12 -18.52
CA SER A 58 -0.03 -2.56 -18.80
C SER A 58 -0.49 -3.44 -17.63
N ILE A 59 -0.49 -2.90 -16.42
CA ILE A 59 -1.06 -3.54 -15.24
C ILE A 59 -2.57 -3.24 -15.25
N PHE A 60 -3.39 -4.28 -15.21
CA PHE A 60 -4.84 -4.12 -15.22
C PHE A 60 -5.34 -3.44 -13.93
N ALA A 61 -4.91 -3.94 -12.78
CA ALA A 61 -5.29 -3.37 -11.48
C ALA A 61 -4.14 -3.47 -10.48
N THR A 62 -3.97 -2.42 -9.67
CA THR A 62 -3.08 -2.43 -8.51
C THR A 62 -3.88 -2.15 -7.25
N LEU A 63 -3.80 -3.08 -6.29
CA LEU A 63 -4.29 -2.88 -4.93
C LEU A 63 -3.13 -2.37 -4.07
N LEU A 64 -3.18 -1.09 -3.73
CA LEU A 64 -2.16 -0.46 -2.91
C LEU A 64 -2.71 -0.25 -1.51
N ASN A 65 -2.11 -0.90 -0.52
CA ASN A 65 -2.47 -0.73 0.88
C ASN A 65 -1.43 0.13 1.62
N GLY A 66 -1.89 0.76 2.70
CA GLY A 66 -1.06 1.63 3.52
C GLY A 66 -1.10 3.09 3.10
N ALA A 67 -0.78 3.95 4.06
CA ALA A 67 -0.66 5.38 3.87
C ALA A 67 0.73 5.74 3.30
N ILE A 68 0.87 6.92 2.74
CA ILE A 68 2.14 7.41 2.18
C ILE A 68 2.86 8.23 3.25
N ARG A 69 3.99 7.70 3.73
CA ARG A 69 4.79 8.31 4.79
C ARG A 69 6.25 8.58 4.39
N SER A 70 6.75 7.93 3.36
CA SER A 70 8.14 8.09 2.92
C SER A 70 8.23 8.46 1.44
N SER A 71 9.39 9.02 1.05
CA SER A 71 9.69 9.35 -0.34
C SER A 71 9.70 8.13 -1.26
N GLU A 72 10.11 6.96 -0.77
CA GLU A 72 10.07 5.70 -1.51
C GLU A 72 8.62 5.28 -1.79
N GLN A 73 7.75 5.30 -0.77
CA GLN A 73 6.33 4.97 -0.91
C GLN A 73 5.63 5.91 -1.89
N GLU A 74 5.94 7.21 -1.84
CA GLU A 74 5.43 8.18 -2.80
C GLU A 74 5.89 7.86 -4.22
N SER A 75 7.17 7.58 -4.42
CA SER A 75 7.74 7.24 -5.73
C SER A 75 7.09 5.99 -6.30
N MET A 76 6.89 4.96 -5.46
CA MET A 76 6.26 3.72 -5.87
C MET A 76 4.77 3.90 -6.18
N ALA A 77 4.04 4.69 -5.38
CA ALA A 77 2.64 5.01 -5.66
C ALA A 77 2.49 5.73 -7.02
N ARG A 78 3.36 6.68 -7.33
CA ARG A 78 3.40 7.39 -8.61
C ARG A 78 3.75 6.45 -9.77
N LEU A 79 4.71 5.55 -9.57
CA LEU A 79 5.06 4.54 -10.57
C LEU A 79 3.89 3.60 -10.85
N LEU A 80 3.29 3.02 -9.80
CA LEU A 80 2.15 2.11 -9.94
C LEU A 80 0.93 2.81 -10.54
N ARG A 81 0.64 4.08 -10.20
CA ARG A 81 -0.42 4.85 -10.88
C ARG A 81 -0.20 4.91 -12.38
N ARG A 82 1.02 5.20 -12.82
CA ARG A 82 1.37 5.32 -14.23
C ARG A 82 1.26 3.96 -14.95
N LYS A 83 1.67 2.87 -14.29
CA LYS A 83 1.68 1.53 -14.86
C LYS A 83 0.32 0.85 -14.87
N SER A 84 -0.64 1.32 -14.08
CA SER A 84 -1.93 0.66 -13.85
C SER A 84 -3.09 1.37 -14.55
N ARG A 85 -4.02 0.57 -15.09
CA ARG A 85 -5.32 1.07 -15.59
C ARG A 85 -6.23 1.46 -14.44
N HIS A 86 -6.25 0.63 -13.40
CA HIS A 86 -7.03 0.85 -12.18
C HIS A 86 -6.09 0.84 -10.98
N LEU A 87 -6.06 1.97 -10.25
CA LEU A 87 -5.39 2.05 -8.96
C LEU A 87 -6.43 2.07 -7.86
N ILE A 88 -6.31 1.15 -6.92
CA ILE A 88 -7.29 0.91 -5.87
C ILE A 88 -6.63 1.19 -4.52
N ALA A 89 -7.22 2.11 -3.75
CA ALA A 89 -6.88 2.30 -2.34
C ALA A 89 -7.46 1.12 -1.54
N TYR A 90 -6.59 0.27 -1.00
CA TYR A 90 -6.98 -0.97 -0.34
C TYR A 90 -6.74 -0.87 1.17
N GLY A 91 -7.82 -0.91 1.93
CA GLY A 91 -7.82 -0.76 3.38
C GLY A 91 -7.82 0.71 3.86
N SER A 92 -8.21 0.92 5.11
CA SER A 92 -8.39 2.26 5.72
C SER A 92 -7.14 3.12 5.68
N CYS A 93 -5.95 2.53 5.75
CA CYS A 93 -4.70 3.30 5.71
C CYS A 93 -4.51 3.97 4.35
N ALA A 94 -4.78 3.28 3.24
CA ALA A 94 -4.72 3.86 1.91
C ALA A 94 -5.88 4.84 1.64
N CYS A 95 -7.09 4.51 2.12
CA CYS A 95 -8.29 5.31 1.88
C CYS A 95 -8.30 6.65 2.63
N THR A 96 -7.86 6.67 3.90
CA THR A 96 -8.05 7.82 4.80
C THR A 96 -6.83 8.17 5.66
N GLY A 97 -5.70 7.47 5.47
CA GLY A 97 -4.53 7.57 6.34
C GLY A 97 -4.54 6.57 7.50
N GLY A 98 -5.71 6.11 7.96
CA GLY A 98 -5.89 5.09 9.00
C GLY A 98 -5.09 5.30 10.28
N ILE A 99 -4.62 4.22 10.87
CA ILE A 99 -3.78 4.25 12.08
C ILE A 99 -2.46 5.01 11.86
N PRO A 100 -1.72 4.81 10.73
CA PRO A 100 -0.51 5.62 10.47
C PRO A 100 -0.78 7.12 10.48
N GLY A 101 -1.97 7.57 10.06
CA GLY A 101 -2.37 8.98 10.05
C GLY A 101 -2.44 9.62 11.44
N LEU A 102 -2.56 8.84 12.52
CA LEU A 102 -2.51 9.34 13.90
C LEU A 102 -1.17 10.02 14.23
N ALA A 103 -0.10 9.65 13.51
CA ALA A 103 1.20 10.31 13.65
C ALA A 103 1.16 11.80 13.30
N ASN A 104 0.15 12.27 12.55
CA ASN A 104 0.00 13.69 12.20
C ASN A 104 -0.38 14.58 13.40
N GLN A 105 -0.68 13.98 14.55
CA GLN A 105 -0.89 14.72 15.80
C GLN A 105 0.42 15.28 16.38
N PHE A 106 1.58 14.79 15.90
CA PHE A 106 2.89 15.17 16.41
C PHE A 106 3.82 15.60 15.26
N PRO A 107 4.69 16.60 15.48
CA PRO A 107 5.76 16.90 14.54
C PRO A 107 6.69 15.68 14.34
N ARG A 108 7.17 15.47 13.12
CA ARG A 108 8.13 14.38 12.81
C ARG A 108 9.32 14.36 13.77
N GLU A 109 9.85 15.51 14.11
CA GLU A 109 10.99 15.64 15.01
C GLU A 109 10.71 15.09 16.42
N GLN A 110 9.51 15.32 16.92
CA GLN A 110 9.08 14.76 18.22
C GLN A 110 8.93 13.24 18.15
N ILE A 111 8.41 12.72 17.04
CA ILE A 111 8.27 11.28 16.81
C ILE A 111 9.66 10.63 16.78
N LEU A 112 10.60 11.20 16.03
CA LEU A 112 11.96 10.69 15.94
C LEU A 112 12.66 10.76 17.31
N LYS A 113 12.52 11.87 18.02
CA LYS A 113 13.09 12.04 19.35
C LYS A 113 12.56 10.97 20.32
N PHE A 114 11.24 10.77 20.36
CA PHE A 114 10.66 9.76 21.22
C PHE A 114 11.18 8.35 20.90
N ASN A 115 11.15 7.95 19.62
CA ASN A 115 11.51 6.60 19.23
C ASN A 115 12.99 6.27 19.34
N TYR A 116 13.88 7.26 19.23
CA TYR A 116 15.33 7.03 19.22
C TYR A 116 16.05 7.50 20.50
N GLU A 117 15.39 8.31 21.35
CA GLU A 117 16.03 8.86 22.54
C GLU A 117 15.21 8.69 23.82
N ASP A 118 13.91 9.03 23.81
CA ASP A 118 13.13 9.21 25.04
C ASP A 118 12.35 7.93 25.45
N ALA A 119 12.13 6.96 24.55
CA ALA A 119 11.35 5.77 24.88
C ALA A 119 12.06 4.93 25.95
N PRO A 120 11.34 4.41 26.98
CA PRO A 120 11.95 3.76 28.15
C PRO A 120 12.81 2.53 27.84
N THR A 121 12.61 1.92 26.68
CA THR A 121 13.33 0.70 26.25
C THR A 121 14.50 1.00 25.32
N VAL A 122 14.73 2.29 24.99
CA VAL A 122 15.79 2.71 24.07
C VAL A 122 17.09 2.94 24.85
N VAL A 123 18.17 2.29 24.39
CA VAL A 123 19.54 2.57 24.81
C VAL A 123 20.27 3.18 23.61
N ASN A 124 20.48 4.49 23.63
CA ASN A 124 21.11 5.24 22.55
C ASN A 124 21.96 6.38 23.11
N GLU A 125 23.10 6.02 23.69
CA GLU A 125 24.00 6.94 24.37
C GLU A 125 24.51 8.07 23.45
N HIS A 126 24.69 7.78 22.18
CA HIS A 126 25.18 8.73 21.18
C HIS A 126 24.08 9.54 20.50
N LYS A 127 22.81 9.34 20.86
CA LYS A 127 21.64 9.97 20.24
C LYS A 127 21.63 9.84 18.72
N THR A 128 22.07 8.67 18.24
CA THR A 128 22.10 8.37 16.82
C THR A 128 20.68 8.26 16.27
N ARG A 129 20.43 8.97 15.17
CA ARG A 129 19.13 8.93 14.45
C ARG A 129 19.35 8.52 13.00
N PRO A 130 18.32 8.02 12.31
CA PRO A 130 18.40 7.75 10.88
C PRO A 130 18.81 8.98 10.10
N GLN A 131 19.77 8.83 9.18
CA GLN A 131 20.26 9.88 8.29
C GLN A 131 19.87 9.53 6.85
N LEU A 132 19.54 10.55 6.05
CA LEU A 132 19.21 10.35 4.63
C LEU A 132 20.37 9.77 3.84
N VAL A 133 21.58 10.20 4.19
CA VAL A 133 22.83 9.71 3.59
C VAL A 133 23.77 9.36 4.73
N PHE A 134 24.37 8.20 4.65
CA PHE A 134 25.38 7.74 5.58
C PHE A 134 26.62 7.32 4.78
N GLU A 135 27.80 7.58 5.31
CA GLU A 135 29.05 7.13 4.68
C GLU A 135 29.67 6.05 5.55
N GLU A 136 29.89 4.87 4.96
CA GLU A 136 30.55 3.76 5.62
C GLU A 136 31.37 2.98 4.60
N ASP A 137 32.66 2.81 4.85
CA ASP A 137 33.60 2.03 4.00
C ASP A 137 33.56 2.44 2.51
N GLY A 138 33.43 3.74 2.21
CA GLY A 138 33.35 4.25 0.84
C GLY A 138 32.00 3.98 0.15
N ARG A 139 31.01 3.50 0.88
CA ARG A 139 29.64 3.34 0.42
C ARG A 139 28.78 4.49 0.94
N HIS A 140 27.82 4.92 0.14
CA HIS A 140 26.87 5.98 0.48
C HIS A 140 25.44 5.42 0.46
N PRO A 141 25.02 4.61 1.45
CA PRO A 141 23.64 4.16 1.54
C PRO A 141 22.70 5.35 1.75
N HIS A 142 21.56 5.30 1.04
CA HIS A 142 20.50 6.29 1.13
C HIS A 142 19.27 5.68 1.80
N LEU A 143 18.72 6.37 2.78
CA LEU A 143 17.43 6.04 3.37
C LEU A 143 16.33 6.89 2.74
N PRO A 144 15.10 6.34 2.59
CA PRO A 144 13.96 7.13 2.19
C PRO A 144 13.70 8.27 3.20
N GLU A 145 13.36 9.44 2.70
CA GLU A 145 12.93 10.54 3.57
C GLU A 145 11.60 10.22 4.23
N LEU A 146 11.54 10.35 5.55
CA LEU A 146 10.29 10.30 6.29
C LEU A 146 9.57 11.64 6.15
N HIS A 147 8.39 11.65 5.55
CA HIS A 147 7.60 12.87 5.35
C HIS A 147 7.15 13.49 6.68
N GLN A 148 6.94 14.81 6.69
CA GLN A 148 6.39 15.52 7.85
C GLN A 148 4.96 15.07 8.17
N VAL A 149 4.20 14.70 7.13
CA VAL A 149 2.78 14.34 7.21
C VAL A 149 2.55 12.99 6.55
N VAL A 150 1.76 12.16 7.19
CA VAL A 150 1.21 10.94 6.59
C VAL A 150 0.01 11.34 5.72
N ARG A 151 -0.02 10.84 4.50
CA ARG A 151 -1.07 11.14 3.51
C ARG A 151 -1.82 9.87 3.11
N SER A 152 -3.11 9.99 2.83
CA SER A 152 -3.86 8.96 2.12
C SER A 152 -3.34 8.83 0.68
N LEU A 153 -3.71 7.75 0.00
CA LEU A 153 -3.21 7.50 -1.36
C LEU A 153 -3.70 8.57 -2.35
N ASP A 154 -4.95 8.99 -2.23
CA ASP A 154 -5.58 10.01 -3.10
C ASP A 154 -5.03 11.42 -2.91
N GLN A 155 -4.37 11.70 -1.79
CA GLN A 155 -3.62 12.95 -1.59
C GLN A 155 -2.29 12.99 -2.36
N VAL A 156 -1.89 11.87 -2.96
CA VAL A 156 -0.60 11.74 -3.66
C VAL A 156 -0.78 11.44 -5.14
N VAL A 157 -1.73 10.58 -5.48
CA VAL A 157 -2.04 10.14 -6.85
C VAL A 157 -3.54 9.99 -7.04
N GLU A 158 -4.00 10.05 -8.30
CA GLU A 158 -5.39 9.74 -8.65
C GLU A 158 -5.72 8.28 -8.32
N VAL A 159 -6.80 8.05 -7.57
CA VAL A 159 -7.30 6.73 -7.19
C VAL A 159 -8.61 6.46 -7.92
N ASP A 160 -8.72 5.29 -8.53
CA ASP A 160 -9.91 4.93 -9.29
C ASP A 160 -11.02 4.35 -8.40
N TYR A 161 -10.66 3.56 -7.37
CA TYR A 161 -11.63 2.91 -6.48
C TYR A 161 -11.07 2.77 -5.06
N TYR A 162 -11.98 2.64 -4.09
CA TYR A 162 -11.67 2.48 -2.68
C TYR A 162 -12.30 1.21 -2.13
N ILE A 163 -11.50 0.39 -1.44
CA ILE A 163 -11.95 -0.77 -0.67
C ILE A 163 -11.64 -0.49 0.80
N PRO A 164 -12.60 0.00 1.60
CA PRO A 164 -12.39 0.32 3.00
C PRO A 164 -12.30 -0.93 3.87
N GLY A 165 -11.77 -0.77 5.07
CA GLY A 165 -11.67 -1.80 6.09
C GLY A 165 -10.33 -1.75 6.81
N CYS A 166 -10.25 -2.31 8.01
CA CYS A 166 -9.02 -2.37 8.80
C CYS A 166 -8.84 -3.75 9.46
N PRO A 167 -8.54 -4.76 8.61
CA PRO A 167 -8.50 -4.78 7.14
C PRO A 167 -9.90 -4.90 6.51
N PRO A 168 -10.02 -4.79 5.17
CA PRO A 168 -11.21 -5.25 4.45
C PRO A 168 -11.44 -6.74 4.71
N THR A 169 -12.69 -7.19 4.77
CA THR A 169 -12.96 -8.61 4.97
C THR A 169 -12.60 -9.44 3.72
N PRO A 170 -12.24 -10.74 3.86
CA PRO A 170 -12.00 -11.62 2.71
C PRO A 170 -13.16 -11.62 1.71
N LYS A 171 -14.39 -11.66 2.20
CA LYS A 171 -15.61 -11.62 1.38
C LYS A 171 -15.73 -10.32 0.56
N LEU A 172 -15.44 -9.17 1.17
CA LEU A 172 -15.43 -7.87 0.48
C LEU A 172 -14.32 -7.82 -0.57
N THR A 173 -13.13 -8.30 -0.23
CA THR A 173 -11.99 -8.37 -1.13
C THR A 173 -12.29 -9.25 -2.33
N GLN A 174 -12.86 -10.43 -2.12
CA GLN A 174 -13.28 -11.35 -3.18
C GLN A 174 -14.32 -10.72 -4.11
N ALA A 175 -15.36 -10.08 -3.54
CA ALA A 175 -16.38 -9.40 -4.31
C ALA A 175 -15.83 -8.26 -5.17
N ALA A 176 -14.93 -7.44 -4.61
CA ALA A 176 -14.28 -6.35 -5.34
C ALA A 176 -13.39 -6.87 -6.49
N VAL A 177 -12.59 -7.91 -6.24
CA VAL A 177 -11.77 -8.56 -7.28
C VAL A 177 -12.63 -9.15 -8.38
N ALA A 178 -13.72 -9.82 -8.03
CA ALA A 178 -14.68 -10.36 -9.00
C ALA A 178 -15.30 -9.25 -9.86
N ALA A 179 -15.75 -8.15 -9.25
CA ALA A 179 -16.31 -7.00 -9.97
C ALA A 179 -15.30 -6.37 -10.95
N LEU A 180 -14.02 -6.28 -10.54
CA LEU A 180 -12.92 -5.83 -11.39
C LEU A 180 -12.75 -6.74 -12.62
N LEU A 181 -12.66 -8.03 -12.41
CA LEU A 181 -12.42 -9.02 -13.48
C LEU A 181 -13.60 -9.14 -14.45
N ASP A 182 -14.83 -9.02 -13.94
CA ASP A 182 -16.06 -9.07 -14.74
C ASP A 182 -16.34 -7.75 -15.49
N GLY A 183 -15.56 -6.69 -15.25
CA GLY A 183 -15.78 -5.36 -15.82
C GLY A 183 -17.05 -4.67 -15.31
N ARG A 184 -17.61 -5.11 -14.18
CA ARG A 184 -18.81 -4.56 -13.55
C ARG A 184 -18.46 -3.52 -12.51
N LEU A 185 -17.75 -2.47 -12.95
CA LEU A 185 -17.26 -1.40 -12.08
C LEU A 185 -18.23 -0.22 -12.05
N PRO A 186 -18.46 0.38 -10.87
CA PRO A 186 -19.15 1.64 -10.77
C PRO A 186 -18.30 2.78 -11.36
N PRO A 187 -18.81 4.01 -11.41
CA PRO A 187 -18.02 5.18 -11.80
C PRO A 187 -16.73 5.29 -10.97
N LYS A 188 -15.66 5.82 -11.59
CA LYS A 188 -14.41 6.09 -10.87
C LYS A 188 -14.64 7.00 -9.67
N GLY A 189 -13.88 6.80 -8.61
CA GLY A 189 -14.06 7.47 -7.31
C GLY A 189 -15.02 6.75 -6.36
N SER A 190 -15.68 5.68 -6.82
CA SER A 190 -16.62 4.93 -5.98
C SER A 190 -15.91 4.07 -4.93
N VAL A 191 -16.63 3.86 -3.83
CA VAL A 191 -16.28 2.88 -2.80
C VAL A 191 -16.85 1.52 -3.20
N LEU A 192 -15.99 0.50 -3.24
CA LEU A 192 -16.37 -0.88 -3.56
C LEU A 192 -16.73 -1.64 -2.28
N ALA A 193 -17.73 -1.16 -1.57
CA ALA A 193 -18.29 -1.78 -0.37
C ALA A 193 -19.78 -1.50 -0.30
N PRO A 194 -20.58 -2.38 0.32
CA PRO A 194 -21.97 -2.08 0.60
C PRO A 194 -22.08 -0.92 1.60
N ASP A 195 -23.11 -0.08 1.44
CA ASP A 195 -23.41 1.02 2.36
C ASP A 195 -24.28 0.53 3.54
N ILE A 196 -23.72 -0.43 4.29
CA ILE A 196 -24.34 -1.04 5.48
C ILE A 196 -23.32 -1.11 6.62
N ALA A 197 -23.80 -1.02 7.86
CA ALA A 197 -22.96 -1.22 9.01
C ALA A 197 -22.62 -2.70 9.19
N LEU A 198 -21.45 -3.00 9.79
CA LEU A 198 -21.00 -4.38 10.00
C LEU A 198 -21.97 -5.20 10.87
N CYS A 199 -22.75 -4.55 11.71
CA CYS A 199 -23.77 -5.20 12.56
C CYS A 199 -25.08 -5.51 11.79
N GLU A 200 -25.16 -5.14 10.53
CA GLU A 200 -26.32 -5.40 9.63
C GLU A 200 -26.02 -6.49 8.60
N GLU A 201 -24.79 -7.02 8.61
CA GLU A 201 -24.39 -8.20 7.83
C GLU A 201 -24.83 -9.48 8.52
#